data_0377e9632e8d8d6a1654a45348df0aba
#
_entry.id   0377e9632e8d8d6a1654a45348df0aba
#
_cell.length_a   1.000
_cell.length_b   1.000
_cell.length_c   1.000
_cell.angle_alpha   90.00
_cell.angle_beta   90.00
_cell.angle_gamma   90.00
#
_symmetry.space_group_name_H-M   'P 1'
#
loop_
_entity.id
_entity.type
_entity.pdbx_description
1 polymer ?
#
loop_
_entity_poly.entity_id
_entity_poly.type
_entity_poly.pdbx_seq_one_letter_code
_entity_poly.pdbx_strand_id
1 'polypeptide(L)'
;TTVEPGDPQAAARLLSAGSIVPEKSIVVFLDFTSYLKDSVILRALRDSLPDARERFVTGVFVGAQLELPPELRREVADVELTLPGAEELANLVEATIEANAGRKDLVRPEGEALSRLVESARGLTLSEAENALALSLVSTRQLEPAVISTEKARAVKSSGALEILKPPAGGLESVGGLGAVKDWIRTRGKAFSPAAKAYGLPNPKGALLV
;
A
#
# COMPACT_ATOMS: atom_id res chain seq x y z
N THR A 1 -24.14 3.90 -12.02
CA THR A 1 -24.12 4.03 -13.52
C THR A 1 -22.70 4.43 -13.91
N THR A 2 -22.06 3.65 -14.73
CA THR A 2 -20.72 3.97 -15.28
C THR A 2 -20.93 4.82 -16.53
N VAL A 3 -20.26 5.96 -16.61
CA VAL A 3 -20.18 6.80 -17.78
C VAL A 3 -18.74 6.79 -18.25
N GLU A 4 -18.51 6.38 -19.48
CA GLU A 4 -17.19 6.48 -20.10
C GLU A 4 -17.17 7.72 -21.00
N PRO A 5 -16.74 8.88 -20.49
CA PRO A 5 -16.56 10.04 -21.33
C PRO A 5 -15.33 9.83 -22.22
N GLY A 6 -15.52 9.84 -23.52
CA GLY A 6 -14.40 9.78 -24.48
C GLY A 6 -13.48 11.00 -24.45
N ASP A 7 -13.84 12.04 -23.68
CA ASP A 7 -13.13 13.30 -23.56
C ASP A 7 -12.91 13.67 -22.09
N PRO A 8 -11.66 13.82 -21.63
CA PRO A 8 -11.35 14.23 -20.26
C PRO A 8 -11.94 15.59 -19.87
N GLN A 9 -12.08 16.53 -20.81
CA GLN A 9 -12.70 17.82 -20.55
C GLN A 9 -14.21 17.68 -20.28
N ALA A 10 -14.90 16.82 -21.02
CA ALA A 10 -16.29 16.50 -20.76
C ALA A 10 -16.46 15.83 -19.39
N ALA A 11 -15.53 14.94 -19.01
CA ALA A 11 -15.49 14.33 -17.69
C ALA A 11 -15.36 15.37 -16.57
N ALA A 12 -14.48 16.36 -16.71
CA ALA A 12 -14.29 17.42 -15.72
C ALA A 12 -15.58 18.25 -15.49
N ARG A 13 -16.43 18.37 -16.50
CA ARG A 13 -17.72 19.08 -16.43
C ARG A 13 -18.88 18.24 -15.86
N LEU A 14 -18.69 16.95 -15.63
CA LEU A 14 -19.75 16.10 -15.09
C LEU A 14 -20.28 16.58 -13.74
N LEU A 15 -19.45 17.21 -12.91
CA LEU A 15 -19.88 17.74 -11.63
C LEU A 15 -20.98 18.79 -11.72
N SER A 16 -21.05 19.54 -12.83
CA SER A 16 -22.10 20.54 -13.12
C SER A 16 -23.18 20.05 -14.08
N ALA A 17 -23.04 18.82 -14.65
CA ALA A 17 -23.95 18.29 -15.64
C ALA A 17 -25.25 17.75 -15.03
N GLY A 18 -26.17 18.63 -14.67
CA GLY A 18 -27.44 18.29 -14.02
C GLY A 18 -28.36 17.33 -14.77
N SER A 19 -28.18 17.22 -16.08
CA SER A 19 -28.90 16.26 -16.92
C SER A 19 -28.38 14.81 -16.80
N ILE A 20 -27.13 14.65 -16.34
CA ILE A 20 -26.46 13.34 -16.26
C ILE A 20 -26.26 12.94 -14.79
N VAL A 21 -25.85 13.89 -13.94
CA VAL A 21 -25.55 13.66 -12.53
C VAL A 21 -26.66 14.23 -11.66
N PRO A 22 -27.42 13.39 -10.94
CA PRO A 22 -28.44 13.85 -10.00
C PRO A 22 -27.87 14.69 -8.84
N GLU A 23 -28.73 15.46 -8.20
CA GLU A 23 -28.37 16.11 -6.93
C GLU A 23 -28.07 15.09 -5.84
N LYS A 24 -27.25 15.49 -4.86
CA LYS A 24 -26.86 14.66 -3.69
C LYS A 24 -26.18 13.35 -4.10
N SER A 25 -25.31 13.41 -5.11
CA SER A 25 -24.61 12.25 -5.64
C SER A 25 -23.09 12.37 -5.49
N ILE A 26 -22.44 11.23 -5.63
CA ILE A 26 -20.97 11.12 -5.65
C ILE A 26 -20.55 10.72 -7.06
N VAL A 27 -19.64 11.50 -7.65
CA VAL A 27 -19.02 11.21 -8.94
C VAL A 27 -17.60 10.75 -8.68
N VAL A 28 -17.29 9.51 -9.05
CA VAL A 28 -15.96 8.93 -8.89
C VAL A 28 -15.21 9.00 -10.21
N PHE A 29 -14.04 9.65 -10.18
CA PHE A 29 -13.12 9.77 -11.28
C PHE A 29 -11.97 8.79 -11.06
N LEU A 30 -11.89 7.75 -11.89
CA LEU A 30 -10.82 6.76 -11.83
C LEU A 30 -9.65 7.22 -12.73
N ASP A 31 -8.43 7.19 -12.17
CA ASP A 31 -7.17 7.53 -12.85
C ASP A 31 -7.13 8.92 -13.52
N PHE A 32 -8.02 9.81 -13.09
CA PHE A 32 -8.15 11.16 -13.67
C PHE A 32 -7.03 12.12 -13.25
N THR A 33 -6.26 11.78 -12.24
CA THR A 33 -5.24 12.64 -11.65
C THR A 33 -4.14 13.06 -12.62
N SER A 34 -3.84 12.23 -13.62
CA SER A 34 -2.89 12.55 -14.71
C SER A 34 -3.32 13.74 -15.57
N TYR A 35 -4.63 13.94 -15.72
CA TYR A 35 -5.19 15.05 -16.50
C TYR A 35 -5.24 16.38 -15.74
N LEU A 36 -5.05 16.39 -14.44
CA LEU A 36 -5.09 17.63 -13.65
C LEU A 36 -3.92 18.58 -13.96
N LYS A 37 -2.92 18.12 -14.71
CA LYS A 37 -1.81 18.95 -15.22
C LYS A 37 -2.20 19.78 -16.45
N ASP A 38 -3.29 19.42 -17.13
CA ASP A 38 -3.82 20.15 -18.29
C ASP A 38 -4.63 21.36 -17.81
N SER A 39 -4.21 22.56 -18.26
CA SER A 39 -4.84 23.81 -17.84
C SER A 39 -6.29 23.96 -18.30
N VAL A 40 -6.68 23.36 -19.42
CA VAL A 40 -8.04 23.39 -19.94
C VAL A 40 -8.95 22.51 -19.09
N ILE A 41 -8.49 21.32 -18.74
CA ILE A 41 -9.21 20.36 -17.88
C ILE A 41 -9.32 20.94 -16.47
N LEU A 42 -8.22 21.47 -15.93
CA LEU A 42 -8.20 22.12 -14.63
C LEU A 42 -9.20 23.27 -14.56
N ARG A 43 -9.26 24.11 -15.61
CA ARG A 43 -10.23 25.19 -15.70
C ARG A 43 -11.67 24.67 -15.74
N ALA A 44 -11.95 23.68 -16.59
CA ALA A 44 -13.28 23.09 -16.69
C ALA A 44 -13.75 22.50 -15.35
N LEU A 45 -12.84 21.83 -14.61
CA LEU A 45 -13.12 21.29 -13.29
C LEU A 45 -13.46 22.42 -12.29
N ARG A 46 -12.64 23.47 -12.23
CA ARG A 46 -12.88 24.61 -11.33
C ARG A 46 -14.20 25.32 -11.62
N ASP A 47 -14.52 25.50 -12.89
CA ASP A 47 -15.76 26.16 -13.30
C ASP A 47 -17.01 25.32 -12.93
N SER A 48 -16.87 24.00 -12.75
CA SER A 48 -17.96 23.11 -12.32
C SER A 48 -18.16 23.05 -10.79
N LEU A 49 -17.19 23.48 -9.98
CA LEU A 49 -17.27 23.36 -8.51
C LEU A 49 -18.41 24.16 -7.87
N PRO A 50 -18.75 25.42 -8.27
CA PRO A 50 -19.86 26.15 -7.70
C PRO A 50 -21.18 25.42 -7.85
N ASP A 51 -21.50 24.96 -9.07
CA ASP A 51 -22.73 24.22 -9.37
C ASP A 51 -22.78 22.90 -8.61
N ALA A 52 -21.63 22.21 -8.51
CA ALA A 52 -21.53 20.97 -7.74
C ALA A 52 -21.88 21.20 -6.26
N ARG A 53 -21.41 22.31 -5.66
CA ARG A 53 -21.73 22.67 -4.28
C ARG A 53 -23.20 22.96 -4.08
N GLU A 54 -23.82 23.75 -4.94
CA GLU A 54 -25.25 24.09 -4.87
C GLU A 54 -26.12 22.83 -4.96
N ARG A 55 -25.69 21.85 -5.75
CA ARG A 55 -26.40 20.59 -5.98
C ARG A 55 -26.01 19.47 -5.02
N PHE A 56 -25.09 19.72 -4.08
CA PHE A 56 -24.55 18.70 -3.17
C PHE A 56 -23.94 17.51 -3.92
N VAL A 57 -23.23 17.77 -5.03
CA VAL A 57 -22.49 16.75 -5.77
C VAL A 57 -21.04 16.75 -5.30
N THR A 58 -20.54 15.58 -4.91
CA THR A 58 -19.16 15.41 -4.45
C THR A 58 -18.35 14.67 -5.51
N GLY A 59 -17.23 15.27 -5.95
CA GLY A 59 -16.24 14.61 -6.80
C GLY A 59 -15.21 13.85 -5.96
N VAL A 60 -14.95 12.60 -6.29
CA VAL A 60 -13.91 11.77 -5.67
C VAL A 60 -12.92 11.34 -6.72
N PHE A 61 -11.66 11.74 -6.59
CA PHE A 61 -10.59 11.34 -7.50
C PHE A 61 -9.83 10.18 -6.89
N VAL A 62 -9.78 9.06 -7.61
CA VAL A 62 -9.05 7.86 -7.21
C VAL A 62 -7.89 7.66 -8.16
N GLY A 63 -6.70 7.50 -7.62
CA GLY A 63 -5.48 7.28 -8.40
C GLY A 63 -4.31 6.87 -7.51
N ALA A 64 -3.27 6.32 -8.12
CA ALA A 64 -2.09 5.84 -7.41
C ALA A 64 -1.26 6.97 -6.78
N GLN A 65 -1.29 8.15 -7.40
CA GLN A 65 -0.60 9.35 -6.91
C GLN A 65 -1.49 10.57 -7.17
N LEU A 66 -1.63 11.41 -6.17
CA LEU A 66 -2.39 12.65 -6.25
C LEU A 66 -1.43 13.85 -6.18
N GLU A 67 -1.09 14.40 -7.36
CA GLU A 67 -0.38 15.68 -7.45
C GLU A 67 -1.41 16.80 -7.66
N LEU A 68 -1.87 17.42 -6.58
CA LEU A 68 -2.85 18.51 -6.65
C LEU A 68 -2.19 19.81 -7.13
N PRO A 69 -2.69 20.41 -8.22
CA PRO A 69 -2.34 21.76 -8.60
C PRO A 69 -2.66 22.75 -7.49
N PRO A 70 -1.87 23.83 -7.34
CA PRO A 70 -2.09 24.84 -6.29
C PRO A 70 -3.51 25.39 -6.26
N GLU A 71 -4.15 25.48 -7.42
CA GLU A 71 -5.50 26.00 -7.62
C GLU A 71 -6.59 25.13 -7.00
N LEU A 72 -6.36 23.82 -6.83
CA LEU A 72 -7.30 22.88 -6.24
C LEU A 72 -7.04 22.56 -4.78
N ARG A 73 -5.88 22.91 -4.23
CA ARG A 73 -5.48 22.55 -2.86
C ARG A 73 -6.45 22.97 -1.76
N ARG A 74 -7.22 24.05 -1.99
CA ARG A 74 -8.21 24.53 -1.02
C ARG A 74 -9.60 23.93 -1.22
N GLU A 75 -9.81 23.31 -2.36
CA GLU A 75 -11.09 22.75 -2.79
C GLU A 75 -11.19 21.24 -2.57
N VAL A 76 -10.05 20.57 -2.45
CA VAL A 76 -9.94 19.12 -2.36
C VAL A 76 -9.35 18.72 -1.01
N ALA A 77 -10.02 17.79 -0.33
CA ALA A 77 -9.46 17.11 0.83
C ALA A 77 -8.67 15.88 0.32
N ASP A 78 -7.41 15.80 0.71
CA ASP A 78 -6.57 14.63 0.43
C ASP A 78 -6.84 13.53 1.46
N VAL A 79 -7.14 12.34 0.97
CA VAL A 79 -7.40 11.15 1.79
C VAL A 79 -6.44 10.05 1.36
N GLU A 80 -5.45 9.79 2.19
CA GLU A 80 -4.49 8.70 1.97
C GLU A 80 -5.07 7.37 2.44
N LEU A 81 -5.09 6.38 1.55
CA LEU A 81 -5.40 5.00 1.92
C LEU A 81 -4.14 4.36 2.51
N THR A 82 -4.20 4.08 3.80
CA THR A 82 -3.10 3.42 4.50
C THR A 82 -2.98 1.96 4.08
N LEU A 83 -1.75 1.44 4.11
CA LEU A 83 -1.51 0.01 3.93
C LEU A 83 -2.17 -0.80 5.06
N PRO A 84 -2.54 -2.07 4.79
CA PRO A 84 -3.24 -2.90 5.77
C PRO A 84 -2.42 -3.09 7.05
N GLY A 85 -3.11 -2.99 8.18
CA GLY A 85 -2.57 -3.26 9.49
C GLY A 85 -2.38 -4.76 9.77
N ALA A 86 -1.80 -5.07 10.94
CA ALA A 86 -1.56 -6.46 11.33
C ALA A 86 -2.86 -7.26 11.47
N GLU A 87 -3.94 -6.64 11.94
CA GLU A 87 -5.25 -7.28 12.10
C GLU A 87 -5.88 -7.63 10.75
N GLU A 88 -5.85 -6.69 9.79
CA GLU A 88 -6.38 -6.92 8.44
C GLU A 88 -5.60 -8.01 7.71
N LEU A 89 -4.27 -8.03 7.86
CA LEU A 89 -3.42 -9.09 7.29
C LEU A 89 -3.66 -10.44 7.97
N ALA A 90 -3.89 -10.47 9.29
CA ALA A 90 -4.25 -11.70 9.98
C ALA A 90 -5.60 -12.25 9.49
N ASN A 91 -6.60 -11.38 9.33
CA ASN A 91 -7.91 -11.75 8.76
C ASN A 91 -7.77 -12.28 7.32
N LEU A 92 -6.90 -11.69 6.51
CA LEU A 92 -6.62 -12.19 5.16
C LEU A 92 -5.99 -13.58 5.18
N VAL A 93 -5.04 -13.83 6.08
CA VAL A 93 -4.43 -15.17 6.27
C VAL A 93 -5.50 -16.19 6.68
N GLU A 94 -6.34 -15.85 7.65
CA GLU A 94 -7.45 -16.73 8.09
C GLU A 94 -8.42 -17.03 6.94
N ALA A 95 -8.86 -16.01 6.21
CA ALA A 95 -9.74 -16.19 5.05
C ALA A 95 -9.09 -17.09 3.98
N THR A 96 -7.77 -16.95 3.77
CA THR A 96 -7.01 -17.79 2.84
C THR A 96 -6.98 -19.26 3.30
N ILE A 97 -6.82 -19.51 4.60
CA ILE A 97 -6.83 -20.84 5.19
C ILE A 97 -8.24 -21.47 5.05
N GLU A 98 -9.28 -20.72 5.38
CA GLU A 98 -10.67 -21.16 5.28
C GLU A 98 -11.06 -21.50 3.84
N ALA A 99 -10.69 -20.68 2.88
CA ALA A 99 -10.92 -20.94 1.45
C ALA A 99 -10.20 -22.21 0.96
N ASN A 100 -9.17 -22.65 1.66
CA ASN A 100 -8.37 -23.84 1.34
C ASN A 100 -8.57 -24.98 2.37
N ALA A 101 -9.61 -24.96 3.21
CA ALA A 101 -9.86 -25.95 4.27
C ALA A 101 -10.00 -27.41 3.76
N GLY A 102 -10.29 -27.61 2.47
CA GLY A 102 -10.31 -28.93 1.84
C GLY A 102 -8.92 -29.56 1.59
N ARG A 103 -7.84 -28.80 1.75
CA ARG A 103 -6.46 -29.27 1.55
C ARG A 103 -5.95 -29.89 2.84
N LYS A 104 -5.82 -31.22 2.84
CA LYS A 104 -5.33 -31.98 4.01
C LYS A 104 -3.85 -31.75 4.34
N ASP A 105 -3.10 -31.27 3.40
CA ASP A 105 -1.65 -30.99 3.48
C ASP A 105 -1.32 -29.57 3.99
N LEU A 106 -2.30 -28.67 4.09
CA LEU A 106 -2.11 -27.32 4.60
C LEU A 106 -2.06 -27.33 6.14
N VAL A 107 -0.93 -26.96 6.68
CA VAL A 107 -0.76 -26.75 8.13
C VAL A 107 -1.22 -25.34 8.50
N ARG A 108 -2.18 -25.22 9.42
CA ARG A 108 -2.67 -23.93 9.90
C ARG A 108 -1.57 -23.27 10.76
N PRO A 109 -1.09 -22.08 10.39
CA PRO A 109 -0.14 -21.35 11.22
C PRO A 109 -0.85 -20.78 12.46
N GLU A 110 -0.27 -20.99 13.65
CA GLU A 110 -0.81 -20.49 14.92
C GLU A 110 0.30 -19.77 15.71
N GLY A 111 -0.10 -18.91 16.63
CA GLY A 111 0.81 -18.23 17.55
C GLY A 111 1.94 -17.49 16.86
N GLU A 112 3.18 -17.87 17.13
CA GLU A 112 4.36 -17.22 16.57
C GLU A 112 4.48 -17.41 15.05
N ALA A 113 4.05 -18.56 14.51
CA ALA A 113 4.07 -18.81 13.07
C ALA A 113 3.12 -17.87 12.32
N LEU A 114 1.92 -17.66 12.83
CA LEU A 114 0.98 -16.67 12.29
C LEU A 114 1.55 -15.26 12.37
N SER A 115 2.15 -14.89 13.51
CA SER A 115 2.77 -13.58 13.69
C SER A 115 3.91 -13.33 12.69
N ARG A 116 4.75 -14.31 12.42
CA ARG A 116 5.82 -14.22 11.41
C ARG A 116 5.27 -14.07 10.00
N LEU A 117 4.18 -14.78 9.69
CA LEU A 117 3.53 -14.71 8.39
C LEU A 117 2.96 -13.30 8.14
N VAL A 118 2.22 -12.77 9.12
CA VAL A 118 1.68 -11.41 9.09
C VAL A 118 2.79 -10.37 8.95
N GLU A 119 3.87 -10.50 9.73
CA GLU A 119 5.00 -9.56 9.66
C GLU A 119 5.70 -9.60 8.30
N SER A 120 5.79 -10.77 7.66
CA SER A 120 6.35 -10.89 6.31
C SER A 120 5.51 -10.17 5.26
N ALA A 121 4.17 -10.12 5.44
CA ALA A 121 3.23 -9.45 4.54
C ALA A 121 3.10 -7.94 4.80
N ARG A 122 3.54 -7.43 5.95
CA ARG A 122 3.45 -5.98 6.26
C ARG A 122 4.15 -5.13 5.22
N GLY A 123 3.48 -4.06 4.80
CA GLY A 123 3.97 -3.15 3.75
C GLY A 123 3.58 -3.56 2.33
N LEU A 124 2.81 -4.63 2.17
CA LEU A 124 2.09 -4.96 0.95
C LEU A 124 0.66 -4.38 1.01
N THR A 125 0.07 -4.10 -0.13
CA THR A 125 -1.38 -3.90 -0.25
C THR A 125 -2.11 -5.22 0.00
N LEU A 126 -3.43 -5.17 0.28
CA LEU A 126 -4.23 -6.40 0.45
C LEU A 126 -4.13 -7.33 -0.77
N SER A 127 -4.24 -6.78 -1.99
CA SER A 127 -4.14 -7.56 -3.21
C SER A 127 -2.77 -8.18 -3.42
N GLU A 128 -1.69 -7.47 -3.09
CA GLU A 128 -0.33 -8.00 -3.17
C GLU A 128 -0.11 -9.10 -2.13
N ALA A 129 -0.63 -8.92 -0.91
CA ALA A 129 -0.56 -9.91 0.15
C ALA A 129 -1.35 -11.18 -0.21
N GLU A 130 -2.57 -11.03 -0.75
CA GLU A 130 -3.38 -12.13 -1.25
C GLU A 130 -2.65 -12.93 -2.35
N ASN A 131 -2.09 -12.23 -3.33
CA ASN A 131 -1.31 -12.86 -4.39
C ASN A 131 -0.07 -13.59 -3.86
N ALA A 132 0.64 -13.02 -2.87
CA ALA A 132 1.80 -13.62 -2.26
C ALA A 132 1.44 -14.89 -1.45
N LEU A 133 0.31 -14.87 -0.73
CA LEU A 133 -0.23 -16.04 -0.03
C LEU A 133 -0.65 -17.13 -1.01
N ALA A 134 -1.35 -16.77 -2.09
CA ALA A 134 -1.76 -17.70 -3.13
C ALA A 134 -0.53 -18.34 -3.81
N LEU A 135 0.49 -17.56 -4.13
CA LEU A 135 1.75 -18.06 -4.70
C LEU A 135 2.44 -19.03 -3.73
N SER A 136 2.47 -18.72 -2.44
CA SER A 136 3.04 -19.61 -1.42
C SER A 136 2.32 -20.96 -1.43
N LEU A 137 0.99 -20.98 -1.42
CA LEU A 137 0.19 -22.18 -1.47
C LEU A 137 0.41 -23.02 -2.75
N VAL A 138 0.60 -22.35 -3.88
CA VAL A 138 0.85 -23.03 -5.16
C VAL A 138 2.25 -23.62 -5.22
N SER A 139 3.26 -22.90 -4.77
CA SER A 139 4.67 -23.28 -4.90
C SER A 139 5.14 -24.27 -3.83
N THR A 140 4.69 -24.08 -2.57
CA THR A 140 5.18 -24.89 -1.43
C THR A 140 4.09 -25.73 -0.78
N ARG A 141 2.83 -25.56 -1.18
CA ARG A 141 1.63 -26.13 -0.53
C ARG A 141 1.41 -25.68 0.91
N GLN A 142 2.19 -24.73 1.37
CA GLN A 142 2.15 -24.15 2.71
C GLN A 142 2.14 -22.63 2.63
N LEU A 143 1.86 -21.97 3.74
CA LEU A 143 2.00 -20.52 3.90
C LEU A 143 3.41 -20.22 4.45
N GLU A 144 4.35 -19.95 3.54
CA GLU A 144 5.76 -19.75 3.88
C GLU A 144 6.14 -18.28 3.89
N PRO A 145 6.59 -17.72 5.05
CA PRO A 145 7.03 -16.32 5.15
C PRO A 145 8.14 -15.95 4.16
N ALA A 146 9.00 -16.90 3.79
CA ALA A 146 10.08 -16.68 2.85
C ALA A 146 9.59 -16.35 1.43
N VAL A 147 8.51 -17.01 0.98
CA VAL A 147 7.89 -16.74 -0.32
C VAL A 147 7.26 -15.35 -0.32
N ILE A 148 6.51 -15.00 0.74
CA ILE A 148 5.88 -13.70 0.89
C ILE A 148 6.93 -12.59 0.91
N SER A 149 8.02 -12.77 1.65
CA SER A 149 9.13 -11.80 1.68
C SER A 149 9.80 -11.61 0.31
N THR A 150 9.86 -12.68 -0.51
CA THR A 150 10.39 -12.59 -1.87
C THR A 150 9.46 -11.78 -2.78
N GLU A 151 8.15 -12.01 -2.70
CA GLU A 151 7.17 -11.23 -3.46
C GLU A 151 7.11 -9.78 -2.99
N LYS A 152 7.23 -9.52 -1.69
CA LYS A 152 7.37 -8.16 -1.17
C LYS A 152 8.60 -7.44 -1.75
N ALA A 153 9.75 -8.11 -1.81
CA ALA A 153 10.94 -7.54 -2.43
C ALA A 153 10.71 -7.22 -3.92
N ARG A 154 9.94 -8.05 -4.61
CA ARG A 154 9.57 -7.86 -6.01
C ARG A 154 8.63 -6.67 -6.18
N ALA A 155 7.58 -6.55 -5.34
CA ALA A 155 6.63 -5.45 -5.35
C ALA A 155 7.34 -4.11 -5.09
N VAL A 156 8.23 -4.05 -4.08
CA VAL A 156 9.04 -2.85 -3.79
C VAL A 156 9.94 -2.48 -4.96
N LYS A 157 10.56 -3.45 -5.62
CA LYS A 157 11.40 -3.19 -6.80
C LYS A 157 10.59 -2.65 -7.98
N SER A 158 9.36 -3.14 -8.17
CA SER A 158 8.48 -2.69 -9.26
C SER A 158 8.00 -1.25 -9.10
N SER A 159 7.96 -0.72 -7.87
CA SER A 159 7.62 0.69 -7.61
C SER A 159 8.68 1.68 -8.11
N GLY A 160 9.88 1.19 -8.44
CA GLY A 160 10.99 2.00 -8.97
C GLY A 160 11.63 2.96 -7.97
N ALA A 161 11.07 3.11 -6.77
CA ALA A 161 11.53 4.07 -5.77
C ALA A 161 12.60 3.49 -4.83
N LEU A 162 12.59 2.17 -4.62
CA LEU A 162 13.47 1.49 -3.67
C LEU A 162 14.02 0.18 -4.26
N GLU A 163 15.24 -0.16 -3.87
CA GLU A 163 15.84 -1.45 -4.16
C GLU A 163 16.12 -2.19 -2.85
N ILE A 164 15.65 -3.42 -2.74
CA ILE A 164 15.97 -4.29 -1.61
C ILE A 164 17.24 -5.06 -1.94
N LEU A 165 18.32 -4.70 -1.28
CA LEU A 165 19.57 -5.44 -1.37
C LEU A 165 19.46 -6.72 -0.54
N LYS A 166 19.72 -7.87 -1.17
CA LYS A 166 19.80 -9.14 -0.45
C LYS A 166 21.07 -9.16 0.38
N PRO A 167 21.02 -9.42 1.69
CA PRO A 167 22.23 -9.57 2.48
C PRO A 167 23.04 -10.78 1.96
N PRO A 168 24.37 -10.71 1.99
CA PRO A 168 25.20 -11.83 1.61
C PRO A 168 24.94 -13.05 2.52
N ALA A 169 25.09 -14.24 1.98
CA ALA A 169 25.03 -15.46 2.77
C ALA A 169 26.11 -15.40 3.88
N GLY A 170 25.71 -15.54 5.15
CA GLY A 170 26.59 -15.34 6.28
C GLY A 170 26.43 -14.00 7.01
N GLY A 171 25.60 -13.08 6.46
CA GLY A 171 25.24 -11.82 7.14
C GLY A 171 26.45 -11.01 7.59
N LEU A 172 26.48 -10.52 8.83
CA LEU A 172 27.57 -9.73 9.39
C LEU A 172 28.92 -10.48 9.43
N GLU A 173 28.90 -11.79 9.49
CA GLU A 173 30.13 -12.58 9.58
C GLU A 173 30.89 -12.63 8.23
N SER A 174 30.20 -12.43 7.12
CA SER A 174 30.82 -12.34 5.80
C SER A 174 31.57 -11.03 5.56
N VAL A 175 31.37 -10.02 6.41
CA VAL A 175 32.07 -8.73 6.33
C VAL A 175 33.41 -8.83 7.07
N GLY A 176 34.52 -8.57 6.38
CA GLY A 176 35.84 -8.55 6.99
C GLY A 176 36.04 -7.35 7.89
N GLY A 177 36.68 -7.53 9.04
CA GLY A 177 36.98 -6.45 10.00
C GLY A 177 35.77 -5.82 10.66
N LEU A 178 35.84 -4.53 10.96
CA LEU A 178 34.74 -3.70 11.51
C LEU A 178 34.11 -4.22 12.81
N GLY A 179 34.92 -4.81 13.72
CA GLY A 179 34.41 -5.45 14.95
C GLY A 179 33.52 -4.54 15.77
N ALA A 180 33.92 -3.31 16.04
CA ALA A 180 33.15 -2.34 16.81
C ALA A 180 31.79 -2.02 16.15
N VAL A 181 31.74 -1.91 14.83
CA VAL A 181 30.49 -1.67 14.07
C VAL A 181 29.58 -2.89 14.16
N LYS A 182 30.12 -4.09 14.03
CA LYS A 182 29.35 -5.35 14.16
C LYS A 182 28.72 -5.46 15.55
N ASP A 183 29.47 -5.17 16.61
CA ASP A 183 28.97 -5.22 17.98
C ASP A 183 27.91 -4.14 18.24
N TRP A 184 28.09 -2.95 17.66
CA TRP A 184 27.09 -1.89 17.69
C TRP A 184 25.79 -2.32 17.00
N ILE A 185 25.87 -2.92 15.78
CA ILE A 185 24.70 -3.42 15.05
C ILE A 185 24.00 -4.53 15.84
N ARG A 186 24.74 -5.51 16.39
CA ARG A 186 24.17 -6.59 17.20
C ARG A 186 23.41 -6.05 18.42
N THR A 187 23.97 -5.06 19.09
CA THR A 187 23.35 -4.43 20.25
C THR A 187 22.07 -3.70 19.85
N ARG A 188 22.11 -2.90 18.79
CA ARG A 188 20.94 -2.15 18.28
C ARG A 188 19.87 -3.06 17.70
N GLY A 189 20.24 -4.17 17.08
CA GLY A 189 19.32 -5.18 16.56
C GLY A 189 18.37 -5.75 17.62
N LYS A 190 18.78 -5.79 18.89
CA LYS A 190 17.92 -6.22 19.99
C LYS A 190 16.70 -5.32 20.21
N ALA A 191 16.76 -4.06 19.78
CA ALA A 191 15.65 -3.12 19.92
C ALA A 191 14.47 -3.42 18.99
N PHE A 192 14.63 -4.29 17.99
CA PHE A 192 13.51 -4.77 17.16
C PHE A 192 12.68 -5.88 17.83
N SER A 193 13.14 -6.41 18.98
CA SER A 193 12.42 -7.47 19.68
C SER A 193 11.08 -6.99 20.24
N PRO A 194 10.08 -7.90 20.38
CA PRO A 194 8.80 -7.57 21.02
C PRO A 194 8.96 -7.03 22.45
N ALA A 195 9.93 -7.56 23.19
CA ALA A 195 10.24 -7.10 24.55
C ALA A 195 10.74 -5.65 24.58
N ALA A 196 11.58 -5.26 23.63
CA ALA A 196 12.05 -3.88 23.51
C ALA A 196 10.91 -2.91 23.15
N LYS A 197 10.01 -3.33 22.27
CA LYS A 197 8.80 -2.56 21.89
C LYS A 197 7.87 -2.40 23.10
N ALA A 198 7.63 -3.47 23.87
CA ALA A 198 6.82 -3.42 25.09
C ALA A 198 7.43 -2.51 26.16
N TYR A 199 8.76 -2.42 26.21
CA TYR A 199 9.48 -1.49 27.08
C TYR A 199 9.43 -0.02 26.61
N GLY A 200 8.90 0.24 25.40
CA GLY A 200 8.79 1.58 24.83
C GLY A 200 10.04 2.08 24.09
N LEU A 201 10.97 1.18 23.73
CA LEU A 201 12.14 1.58 22.95
C LEU A 201 11.73 1.87 21.49
N PRO A 202 12.15 3.02 20.92
CA PRO A 202 11.90 3.31 19.52
C PRO A 202 12.72 2.39 18.61
N ASN A 203 12.22 2.13 17.42
CA ASN A 203 12.97 1.38 16.41
C ASN A 203 14.30 2.10 16.11
N PRO A 204 15.39 1.36 15.99
CA PRO A 204 16.68 1.93 15.62
C PRO A 204 16.61 2.60 14.25
N LYS A 205 17.19 3.78 14.14
CA LYS A 205 17.40 4.47 12.87
C LYS A 205 18.64 3.93 12.17
N GLY A 206 18.76 4.18 10.87
CA GLY A 206 19.95 3.82 10.09
C GLY A 206 21.25 4.45 10.63
N ALA A 207 22.39 3.89 10.25
CA ALA A 207 23.71 4.44 10.49
C ALA A 207 24.36 4.85 9.17
N LEU A 208 24.99 6.02 9.14
CA LEU A 208 25.84 6.48 8.04
C LEU A 208 27.29 6.24 8.44
N LEU A 209 28.01 5.48 7.63
CA LEU A 209 29.45 5.29 7.77
C LEU A 209 30.16 6.23 6.78
N VAL A 210 31.07 7.06 7.29
CA VAL A 210 31.83 8.06 6.53
C VAL A 210 33.31 7.72 6.62
#